data_8b0976eeed5d828426877868581fb362
#
_entry.id   8b0976eeed5d828426877868581fb362
#
_cell.length_a   1.000
_cell.length_b   1.000
_cell.length_c   1.000
_cell.angle_alpha   90.00
_cell.angle_beta   90.00
_cell.angle_gamma   90.00
#
_symmetry.space_group_name_H-M   'P 1'
#
loop_
_entity.id
_entity.type
_entity.pdbx_description
1 polymer ?
#
loop_
_entity_poly.entity_id
_entity_poly.type
_entity_poly.pdbx_seq_one_letter_code
_entity_poly.pdbx_strand_id
1 'polypeptide(L)'
;MNEIEFIKTSCVEELKEILVLQQENLLKADKINEQLKEGFVTVQHSLTDLQDMHNSAAHCIIRSGNKVIGYALVMLPTYKDKIEILKPFFNETEQLVAPTKKYLVMGQICIAAAYRGEGLFKKLYQFFKQEHEKEFHCVLTEVASTNTRSLQAHLSVGFEIQKTYEQEKITWHIMIWDWT
;
A
#
# COMPACT_ATOMS: atom_id res chain seq x y z
N MET A 1 -14.40 -18.74 14.74
CA MET A 1 -13.56 -17.84 13.90
C MET A 1 -13.25 -16.62 14.75
N ASN A 2 -11.99 -16.16 14.78
CA ASN A 2 -11.67 -14.93 15.48
C ASN A 2 -12.36 -13.76 14.77
N GLU A 3 -12.77 -12.76 15.52
CA GLU A 3 -13.32 -11.52 14.99
C GLU A 3 -12.31 -10.80 14.10
N ILE A 4 -12.78 -10.25 12.98
CA ILE A 4 -11.97 -9.47 12.03
C ILE A 4 -12.22 -7.99 12.30
N GLU A 5 -11.18 -7.26 12.65
CA GLU A 5 -11.23 -5.84 12.96
C GLU A 5 -10.38 -5.03 11.98
N PHE A 6 -10.88 -3.86 11.59
CA PHE A 6 -10.15 -2.85 10.81
C PHE A 6 -9.84 -1.69 11.74
N ILE A 7 -8.56 -1.45 12.00
CA ILE A 7 -8.11 -0.43 12.95
C ILE A 7 -6.87 0.31 12.42
N LYS A 8 -6.55 1.43 13.05
CA LYS A 8 -5.24 2.09 12.85
C LYS A 8 -4.20 1.52 13.81
N THR A 9 -2.95 1.45 13.35
CA THR A 9 -1.83 1.06 14.22
C THR A 9 -1.70 2.00 15.40
N SER A 10 -1.41 1.44 16.58
CA SER A 10 -1.33 2.16 17.85
C SER A 10 -0.06 1.87 18.65
N CYS A 11 0.67 0.82 18.30
CA CYS A 11 1.85 0.38 19.02
C CYS A 11 2.93 -0.21 18.09
N VAL A 12 4.14 -0.30 18.61
CA VAL A 12 5.31 -0.82 17.86
C VAL A 12 5.20 -2.31 17.56
N GLU A 13 4.49 -3.06 18.36
CA GLU A 13 4.26 -4.50 18.16
C GLU A 13 3.49 -4.74 16.85
N GLU A 14 2.48 -3.94 16.55
CA GLU A 14 1.73 -3.99 15.29
C GLU A 14 2.63 -3.66 14.09
N LEU A 15 3.56 -2.71 14.23
CA LEU A 15 4.54 -2.42 13.17
C LEU A 15 5.50 -3.58 12.93
N LYS A 16 5.91 -4.29 13.98
CA LYS A 16 6.72 -5.51 13.84
C LYS A 16 5.95 -6.63 13.14
N GLU A 17 4.66 -6.79 13.43
CA GLU A 17 3.82 -7.78 12.73
C GLU A 17 3.61 -7.41 11.26
N ILE A 18 3.50 -6.13 10.91
CA ILE A 18 3.51 -5.65 9.51
C ILE A 18 4.80 -6.12 8.83
N LEU A 19 5.98 -5.94 9.46
CA LEU A 19 7.25 -6.37 8.88
C LEU A 19 7.33 -7.89 8.65
N VAL A 20 6.79 -8.69 9.56
CA VAL A 20 6.70 -10.14 9.36
C VAL A 20 5.89 -10.46 8.12
N LEU A 21 4.68 -9.87 8.00
CA LEU A 21 3.81 -10.08 6.85
C LEU A 21 4.41 -9.54 5.55
N GLN A 22 5.13 -8.42 5.60
CA GLN A 22 5.90 -7.88 4.47
C GLN A 22 6.95 -8.89 4.00
N GLN A 23 7.76 -9.41 4.93
CA GLN A 23 8.85 -10.36 4.62
C GLN A 23 8.33 -11.66 3.97
N GLU A 24 7.16 -12.13 4.39
CA GLU A 24 6.50 -13.30 3.78
C GLU A 24 6.12 -13.06 2.31
N ASN A 25 5.83 -11.80 1.95
CA ASN A 25 5.29 -11.41 0.65
C ASN A 25 6.25 -10.62 -0.24
N LEU A 26 7.49 -10.37 0.20
CA LEU A 26 8.53 -9.77 -0.65
C LEU A 26 8.81 -10.65 -1.85
N LEU A 27 8.99 -10.01 -3.00
CA LEU A 27 9.36 -10.71 -4.25
C LEU A 27 10.69 -11.42 -4.06
N LYS A 28 10.71 -12.73 -4.33
CA LYS A 28 11.88 -13.60 -4.17
C LYS A 28 12.17 -14.32 -5.48
N ALA A 29 13.44 -14.37 -5.88
CA ALA A 29 13.84 -14.96 -7.14
C ALA A 29 13.48 -16.46 -7.26
N ASP A 30 13.54 -17.20 -6.14
CA ASP A 30 13.20 -18.62 -6.05
C ASP A 30 11.69 -18.91 -6.09
N LYS A 31 10.84 -17.90 -5.88
CA LYS A 31 9.37 -18.00 -5.87
C LYS A 31 8.68 -17.15 -6.92
N ILE A 32 9.40 -16.60 -7.86
CA ILE A 32 8.90 -15.60 -8.79
C ILE A 32 7.65 -16.07 -9.55
N ASN A 33 7.61 -17.28 -10.04
CA ASN A 33 6.48 -17.81 -10.83
C ASN A 33 5.18 -17.96 -10.00
N GLU A 34 5.30 -18.25 -8.71
CA GLU A 34 4.17 -18.31 -7.79
C GLU A 34 3.71 -16.90 -7.43
N GLN A 35 4.64 -16.05 -7.06
CA GLN A 35 4.38 -14.68 -6.62
C GLN A 35 3.79 -13.81 -7.73
N LEU A 36 4.17 -14.00 -8.99
CA LEU A 36 3.53 -13.32 -10.12
C LEU A 36 2.03 -13.64 -10.23
N LYS A 37 1.59 -14.82 -9.79
CA LYS A 37 0.17 -15.20 -9.76
C LYS A 37 -0.55 -14.72 -8.49
N GLU A 38 0.15 -14.76 -7.36
CA GLU A 38 -0.42 -14.49 -6.02
C GLU A 38 -0.33 -13.02 -5.60
N GLY A 39 0.44 -12.20 -6.32
CA GLY A 39 0.78 -10.83 -5.93
C GLY A 39 1.95 -10.79 -4.94
N PHE A 40 2.68 -9.70 -4.96
CA PHE A 40 3.90 -9.51 -4.18
C PHE A 40 4.09 -8.04 -3.81
N VAL A 41 4.98 -7.79 -2.87
CA VAL A 41 5.48 -6.46 -2.53
C VAL A 41 6.96 -6.35 -2.92
N THR A 42 7.42 -5.16 -3.30
CA THR A 42 8.77 -4.93 -3.84
C THR A 42 9.67 -4.19 -2.87
N VAL A 43 9.11 -3.28 -2.08
CA VAL A 43 9.88 -2.44 -1.14
C VAL A 43 9.95 -3.12 0.21
N GLN A 44 11.17 -3.24 0.75
CA GLN A 44 11.40 -3.68 2.12
C GLN A 44 11.61 -2.45 3.01
N HIS A 45 10.64 -2.18 3.87
CA HIS A 45 10.74 -1.14 4.89
C HIS A 45 11.43 -1.67 6.14
N SER A 46 12.15 -0.78 6.83
CA SER A 46 12.66 -1.03 8.18
C SER A 46 11.62 -0.68 9.25
N LEU A 47 11.86 -1.11 10.49
CA LEU A 47 11.02 -0.67 11.62
C LEU A 47 11.05 0.85 11.80
N THR A 48 12.20 1.47 11.58
CA THR A 48 12.37 2.93 11.68
C THR A 48 11.52 3.63 10.63
N ASP A 49 11.52 3.14 9.37
CA ASP A 49 10.69 3.72 8.30
C ASP A 49 9.20 3.66 8.67
N LEU A 50 8.75 2.49 9.17
CA LEU A 50 7.34 2.33 9.59
C LEU A 50 6.99 3.21 10.78
N GLN A 51 7.88 3.37 11.77
CA GLN A 51 7.67 4.25 12.91
C GLN A 51 7.60 5.72 12.49
N ASP A 52 8.50 6.16 11.62
CA ASP A 52 8.52 7.53 11.13
C ASP A 52 7.22 7.85 10.37
N MET A 53 6.79 6.97 9.47
CA MET A 53 5.51 7.12 8.76
C MET A 53 4.34 7.11 9.74
N HIS A 54 4.30 6.15 10.68
CA HIS A 54 3.26 6.02 11.69
C HIS A 54 3.12 7.29 12.57
N ASN A 55 4.23 7.89 12.96
CA ASN A 55 4.22 9.13 13.76
C ASN A 55 3.61 10.31 13.00
N SER A 56 3.67 10.29 11.67
CA SER A 56 3.05 11.30 10.82
C SER A 56 1.59 10.98 10.48
N ALA A 57 1.30 9.70 10.24
CA ALA A 57 -0.05 9.18 9.99
C ALA A 57 -0.08 7.66 10.28
N ALA A 58 -0.93 7.24 11.22
CA ALA A 58 -1.04 5.83 11.60
C ALA A 58 -1.48 4.97 10.40
N HIS A 59 -0.87 3.78 10.26
CA HIS A 59 -1.22 2.84 9.21
C HIS A 59 -2.56 2.17 9.46
N CYS A 60 -3.21 1.70 8.40
CA CYS A 60 -4.44 0.90 8.51
C CYS A 60 -4.08 -0.59 8.53
N ILE A 61 -4.64 -1.34 9.47
CA ILE A 61 -4.41 -2.79 9.60
C ILE A 61 -5.72 -3.57 9.74
N ILE A 62 -5.64 -4.84 9.40
CA ILE A 62 -6.66 -5.84 9.70
C ILE A 62 -6.11 -6.77 10.77
N ARG A 63 -6.86 -6.97 11.84
CA ARG A 63 -6.55 -7.94 12.89
C ARG A 63 -7.53 -9.11 12.88
N SER A 64 -7.02 -10.27 13.22
CA SER A 64 -7.82 -11.45 13.57
C SER A 64 -7.37 -11.93 14.95
N GLY A 65 -8.15 -11.64 15.97
CA GLY A 65 -7.70 -11.73 17.36
C GLY A 65 -6.51 -10.80 17.61
N ASN A 66 -5.38 -11.35 18.07
CA ASN A 66 -4.16 -10.58 18.37
C ASN A 66 -3.16 -10.52 17.19
N LYS A 67 -3.51 -10.99 15.99
CA LYS A 67 -2.57 -11.08 14.86
C LYS A 67 -2.95 -10.10 13.75
N VAL A 68 -1.96 -9.36 13.24
CA VAL A 68 -2.11 -8.57 12.00
C VAL A 68 -2.13 -9.51 10.81
N ILE A 69 -3.22 -9.47 10.04
CA ILE A 69 -3.44 -10.32 8.86
C ILE A 69 -3.51 -9.52 7.56
N GLY A 70 -3.46 -8.21 7.65
CA GLY A 70 -3.40 -7.30 6.51
C GLY A 70 -3.00 -5.90 6.94
N TYR A 71 -2.40 -5.15 6.03
CA TYR A 71 -2.01 -3.76 6.26
C TYR A 71 -2.08 -2.93 4.99
N ALA A 72 -2.26 -1.62 5.15
CA ALA A 72 -2.06 -0.58 4.15
C ALA A 72 -1.23 0.54 4.80
N LEU A 73 -0.04 0.79 4.25
CA LEU A 73 0.87 1.81 4.76
C LEU A 73 0.41 3.20 4.30
N VAL A 74 0.19 4.08 5.26
CA VAL A 74 -0.13 5.49 5.01
C VAL A 74 1.18 6.26 4.92
N MET A 75 1.35 7.02 3.84
CA MET A 75 2.54 7.84 3.61
C MET A 75 2.13 9.24 3.15
N LEU A 76 2.69 10.25 3.79
CA LEU A 76 2.52 11.64 3.37
C LEU A 76 3.48 11.98 2.22
N PRO A 77 3.13 12.90 1.31
CA PRO A 77 4.03 13.34 0.23
C PRO A 77 5.37 13.90 0.71
N THR A 78 5.43 14.37 1.96
CA THR A 78 6.68 14.86 2.61
C THR A 78 7.77 13.79 2.74
N TYR A 79 7.43 12.52 2.52
CA TYR A 79 8.39 11.40 2.53
C TYR A 79 9.17 11.24 1.23
N LYS A 80 8.89 12.03 0.19
CA LYS A 80 9.55 11.95 -1.11
C LYS A 80 11.09 11.97 -1.05
N ASP A 81 11.65 12.68 -0.09
CA ASP A 81 13.10 12.81 0.07
C ASP A 81 13.71 11.81 1.07
N LYS A 82 12.87 11.02 1.76
CA LYS A 82 13.32 10.09 2.80
C LYS A 82 13.54 8.66 2.30
N ILE A 83 12.79 8.23 1.29
CA ILE A 83 12.84 6.87 0.74
C ILE A 83 13.35 6.94 -0.69
N GLU A 84 14.65 6.71 -0.88
CA GLU A 84 15.35 6.88 -2.16
C GLU A 84 14.70 6.12 -3.32
N ILE A 85 14.28 4.88 -3.07
CA ILE A 85 13.66 4.02 -4.10
C ILE A 85 12.31 4.56 -4.61
N LEU A 86 11.66 5.46 -3.86
CA LEU A 86 10.38 6.05 -4.23
C LEU A 86 10.52 7.42 -4.93
N LYS A 87 11.72 7.98 -5.02
CA LYS A 87 11.95 9.27 -5.70
C LYS A 87 11.42 9.31 -7.14
N PRO A 88 11.65 8.27 -7.99
CA PRO A 88 11.08 8.27 -9.33
C PRO A 88 9.55 8.36 -9.32
N PHE A 89 8.89 7.58 -8.47
CA PHE A 89 7.44 7.65 -8.30
C PHE A 89 6.98 9.07 -7.96
N PHE A 90 7.59 9.72 -6.97
CA PHE A 90 7.22 11.08 -6.59
C PHE A 90 7.48 12.11 -7.70
N ASN A 91 8.58 12.00 -8.44
CA ASN A 91 8.86 12.87 -9.59
C ASN A 91 7.77 12.75 -10.68
N GLU A 92 7.30 11.52 -10.92
CA GLU A 92 6.26 11.25 -11.90
C GLU A 92 4.87 11.72 -11.41
N THR A 93 4.63 11.76 -10.11
CA THR A 93 3.34 12.16 -9.54
C THR A 93 3.14 13.67 -9.41
N GLU A 94 4.20 14.47 -9.36
CA GLU A 94 4.10 15.94 -9.17
C GLU A 94 3.21 16.64 -10.20
N GLN A 95 3.09 16.09 -11.42
CA GLN A 95 2.27 16.66 -12.49
C GLN A 95 0.85 16.07 -12.56
N LEU A 96 0.58 15.02 -11.78
CA LEU A 96 -0.70 14.28 -11.87
C LEU A 96 -1.76 14.79 -10.89
N VAL A 97 -1.33 15.46 -9.83
CA VAL A 97 -2.24 15.98 -8.80
C VAL A 97 -2.23 17.49 -8.84
N ALA A 98 -3.41 18.08 -8.96
CA ALA A 98 -3.54 19.54 -8.92
C ALA A 98 -2.97 20.09 -7.59
N PRO A 99 -2.25 21.24 -7.61
CA PRO A 99 -1.63 21.82 -6.41
C PRO A 99 -2.60 22.10 -5.25
N THR A 100 -3.89 22.24 -5.57
CA THR A 100 -4.96 22.47 -4.59
C THR A 100 -5.47 21.18 -3.93
N LYS A 101 -5.16 20.00 -4.49
CA LYS A 101 -5.59 18.71 -3.94
C LYS A 101 -4.57 18.19 -2.95
N LYS A 102 -5.05 17.84 -1.76
CA LYS A 102 -4.26 17.09 -0.77
C LYS A 102 -4.38 15.59 -1.09
N TYR A 103 -3.28 14.90 -1.11
CA TYR A 103 -3.27 13.47 -1.39
C TYR A 103 -2.42 12.68 -0.39
N LEU A 104 -2.72 11.40 -0.28
CA LEU A 104 -1.91 10.40 0.39
C LEU A 104 -1.24 9.49 -0.62
N VAL A 105 -0.14 8.89 -0.22
CA VAL A 105 0.45 7.74 -0.90
C VAL A 105 0.15 6.49 -0.07
N MET A 106 -0.42 5.49 -0.72
CA MET A 106 -0.50 4.14 -0.15
C MET A 106 0.80 3.42 -0.51
N GLY A 107 1.74 3.45 0.43
CA GLY A 107 3.11 3.00 0.20
C GLY A 107 3.22 1.50 -0.06
N GLN A 108 2.38 0.71 0.58
CA GLN A 108 2.31 -0.74 0.39
C GLN A 108 1.03 -1.30 1.00
N ILE A 109 0.42 -2.29 0.37
CA ILE A 109 -0.73 -3.04 0.90
C ILE A 109 -0.52 -4.54 0.75
N CYS A 110 -0.89 -5.28 1.78
CA CYS A 110 -0.78 -6.74 1.76
C CYS A 110 -1.88 -7.39 2.59
N ILE A 111 -2.35 -8.56 2.13
CA ILE A 111 -3.24 -9.45 2.89
C ILE A 111 -2.53 -10.80 3.03
N ALA A 112 -2.50 -11.35 4.23
CA ALA A 112 -1.95 -12.67 4.52
C ALA A 112 -2.58 -13.74 3.61
N ALA A 113 -1.79 -14.67 3.10
CA ALA A 113 -2.21 -15.63 2.08
C ALA A 113 -3.47 -16.43 2.50
N ALA A 114 -3.54 -16.83 3.78
CA ALA A 114 -4.68 -17.60 4.32
C ALA A 114 -6.01 -16.83 4.35
N TYR A 115 -5.98 -15.50 4.17
CA TYR A 115 -7.16 -14.63 4.24
C TYR A 115 -7.47 -13.94 2.89
N ARG A 116 -6.80 -14.37 1.82
CA ARG A 116 -7.06 -13.84 0.47
C ARG A 116 -8.34 -14.44 -0.11
N GLY A 117 -8.97 -13.70 -1.02
CA GLY A 117 -10.24 -14.13 -1.64
C GLY A 117 -11.50 -13.80 -0.84
N GLU A 118 -11.37 -13.28 0.40
CA GLU A 118 -12.47 -12.93 1.30
C GLU A 118 -12.94 -11.47 1.19
N GLY A 119 -12.48 -10.75 0.19
CA GLY A 119 -12.82 -9.32 -0.02
C GLY A 119 -12.15 -8.35 0.95
N LEU A 120 -11.20 -8.81 1.78
CA LEU A 120 -10.54 -7.99 2.81
C LEU A 120 -9.71 -6.85 2.22
N PHE A 121 -9.11 -7.05 1.03
CA PHE A 121 -8.39 -5.99 0.34
C PHE A 121 -9.28 -4.77 0.07
N LYS A 122 -10.47 -4.98 -0.48
CA LYS A 122 -11.44 -3.91 -0.75
C LYS A 122 -11.94 -3.26 0.53
N LYS A 123 -12.24 -4.07 1.55
CA LYS A 123 -12.69 -3.56 2.87
C LYS A 123 -11.60 -2.73 3.55
N LEU A 124 -10.32 -3.12 3.44
CA LEU A 124 -9.19 -2.36 3.98
C LEU A 124 -9.07 -0.99 3.30
N TYR A 125 -9.24 -0.91 1.97
CA TYR A 125 -9.26 0.36 1.27
C TYR A 125 -10.48 1.22 1.61
N GLN A 126 -11.65 0.61 1.83
CA GLN A 126 -12.83 1.33 2.30
C GLN A 126 -12.59 1.95 3.69
N PHE A 127 -11.97 1.18 4.59
CA PHE A 127 -11.57 1.70 5.91
C PHE A 127 -10.52 2.80 5.77
N PHE A 128 -9.49 2.61 4.93
CA PHE A 128 -8.48 3.62 4.64
C PHE A 128 -9.12 4.94 4.16
N LYS A 129 -10.08 4.86 3.23
CA LYS A 129 -10.82 6.03 2.76
C LYS A 129 -11.59 6.71 3.90
N GLN A 130 -12.38 5.96 4.67
CA GLN A 130 -13.17 6.49 5.79
C GLN A 130 -12.32 7.27 6.81
N GLU A 131 -11.11 6.80 7.07
CA GLU A 131 -10.20 7.42 8.02
C GLU A 131 -9.55 8.71 7.48
N HIS A 132 -9.51 8.90 6.16
CA HIS A 132 -8.69 9.95 5.54
C HIS A 132 -9.46 10.91 4.61
N GLU A 133 -10.65 10.57 4.12
CA GLU A 133 -11.37 11.36 3.11
C GLU A 133 -11.82 12.75 3.57
N LYS A 134 -11.84 13.02 4.89
CA LYS A 134 -12.15 14.35 5.45
C LYS A 134 -11.00 15.34 5.27
N GLU A 135 -9.78 14.85 5.15
CA GLU A 135 -8.57 15.68 5.06
C GLU A 135 -7.92 15.62 3.68
N PHE A 136 -8.02 14.49 3.00
CA PHE A 136 -7.39 14.22 1.71
C PHE A 136 -8.45 13.98 0.62
N HIS A 137 -8.10 14.31 -0.61
CA HIS A 137 -9.02 14.23 -1.76
C HIS A 137 -8.81 12.94 -2.58
N CYS A 138 -7.64 12.34 -2.49
CA CYS A 138 -7.31 11.12 -3.24
C CYS A 138 -6.14 10.38 -2.60
N VAL A 139 -5.94 9.14 -3.02
CA VAL A 139 -4.77 8.34 -2.71
C VAL A 139 -4.09 7.85 -3.99
N LEU A 140 -2.77 7.89 -3.98
CA LEU A 140 -1.90 7.45 -5.05
C LEU A 140 -1.18 6.16 -4.64
N THR A 141 -0.93 5.32 -5.61
CA THR A 141 -0.03 4.16 -5.48
C THR A 141 0.62 3.85 -6.82
N GLU A 142 1.65 3.01 -6.81
CA GLU A 142 2.19 2.43 -8.04
C GLU A 142 2.19 0.91 -7.99
N VAL A 143 2.00 0.29 -9.15
CA VAL A 143 1.97 -1.15 -9.30
C VAL A 143 2.79 -1.57 -10.51
N ALA A 144 3.71 -2.52 -10.33
CA ALA A 144 4.44 -3.10 -11.45
C ALA A 144 3.47 -3.81 -12.41
N SER A 145 3.65 -3.62 -13.72
CA SER A 145 2.78 -4.23 -14.75
C SER A 145 2.74 -5.75 -14.67
N THR A 146 3.81 -6.37 -14.18
CA THR A 146 3.91 -7.81 -13.94
C THR A 146 3.12 -8.30 -12.72
N ASN A 147 2.76 -7.40 -11.79
CA ASN A 147 1.94 -7.72 -10.62
C ASN A 147 0.44 -7.62 -10.97
N THR A 148 0.00 -8.45 -11.91
CA THR A 148 -1.35 -8.39 -12.50
C THR A 148 -2.45 -8.55 -11.46
N ARG A 149 -2.24 -9.39 -10.44
CA ARG A 149 -3.20 -9.56 -9.35
C ARG A 149 -3.40 -8.29 -8.54
N SER A 150 -2.30 -7.62 -8.18
CA SER A 150 -2.35 -6.34 -7.47
C SER A 150 -3.02 -5.27 -8.34
N LEU A 151 -2.66 -5.20 -9.62
CA LEU A 151 -3.25 -4.26 -10.57
C LEU A 151 -4.78 -4.42 -10.65
N GLN A 152 -5.27 -5.64 -10.86
CA GLN A 152 -6.71 -5.92 -10.93
C GLN A 152 -7.42 -5.64 -9.60
N ALA A 153 -6.78 -5.94 -8.46
CA ALA A 153 -7.32 -5.63 -7.15
C ALA A 153 -7.52 -4.13 -6.94
N HIS A 154 -6.54 -3.29 -7.33
CA HIS A 154 -6.66 -1.83 -7.25
C HIS A 154 -7.74 -1.28 -8.18
N LEU A 155 -7.78 -1.75 -9.43
CA LEU A 155 -8.86 -1.37 -10.36
C LEU A 155 -10.26 -1.70 -9.80
N SER A 156 -10.42 -2.86 -9.14
CA SER A 156 -11.68 -3.25 -8.52
C SER A 156 -12.11 -2.40 -7.32
N VAL A 157 -11.19 -1.68 -6.70
CA VAL A 157 -11.46 -0.71 -5.63
C VAL A 157 -11.98 0.61 -6.19
N GLY A 158 -11.54 0.98 -7.40
CA GLY A 158 -11.85 2.24 -8.06
C GLY A 158 -10.63 3.09 -8.40
N PHE A 159 -9.43 2.52 -8.29
CA PHE A 159 -8.25 3.19 -8.82
C PHE A 159 -8.26 3.23 -10.34
N GLU A 160 -7.72 4.30 -10.91
CA GLU A 160 -7.52 4.48 -12.34
C GLU A 160 -6.04 4.65 -12.64
N ILE A 161 -5.56 4.07 -13.74
CA ILE A 161 -4.18 4.28 -14.21
C ILE A 161 -4.09 5.68 -14.80
N GLN A 162 -3.27 6.54 -14.22
CA GLN A 162 -3.05 7.92 -14.69
C GLN A 162 -1.78 8.05 -15.52
N LYS A 163 -0.77 7.23 -15.23
CA LYS A 163 0.51 7.26 -15.95
C LYS A 163 1.17 5.90 -15.94
N THR A 164 1.91 5.63 -17.01
CA THR A 164 2.79 4.47 -17.11
C THR A 164 4.19 4.95 -17.42
N TYR A 165 5.20 4.43 -16.74
CA TYR A 165 6.60 4.76 -16.94
C TYR A 165 7.50 3.55 -16.76
N GLU A 166 8.73 3.64 -17.22
CA GLU A 166 9.73 2.59 -17.06
C GLU A 166 10.82 3.02 -16.09
N GLN A 167 11.17 2.14 -15.17
CA GLN A 167 12.30 2.28 -14.27
C GLN A 167 12.99 0.92 -14.12
N GLU A 168 14.30 0.86 -14.33
CA GLU A 168 15.11 -0.36 -14.19
C GLU A 168 14.55 -1.57 -14.98
N LYS A 169 14.05 -1.31 -16.18
CA LYS A 169 13.40 -2.30 -17.08
C LYS A 169 12.08 -2.87 -16.53
N ILE A 170 11.51 -2.25 -15.52
CA ILE A 170 10.18 -2.56 -15.00
C ILE A 170 9.22 -1.47 -15.45
N THR A 171 8.09 -1.86 -16.01
CA THR A 171 6.99 -0.95 -16.33
C THR A 171 6.12 -0.78 -15.11
N TRP A 172 5.93 0.45 -14.66
CA TRP A 172 5.12 0.83 -13.51
C TRP A 172 3.87 1.58 -13.94
N HIS A 173 2.76 1.32 -13.27
CA HIS A 173 1.52 2.06 -13.41
C HIS A 173 1.29 2.90 -12.16
N ILE A 174 1.25 4.23 -12.31
CA ILE A 174 0.79 5.14 -11.27
C ILE A 174 -0.72 5.16 -11.33
N MET A 175 -1.34 4.88 -10.20
CA MET A 175 -2.78 4.78 -10.06
C MET A 175 -3.29 5.78 -9.03
N ILE A 176 -4.43 6.39 -9.30
CA ILE A 176 -5.11 7.33 -8.40
C ILE A 176 -6.52 6.83 -8.12
N TRP A 177 -6.91 6.86 -6.86
CA TRP A 177 -8.30 6.72 -6.44
C TRP A 177 -8.77 8.08 -5.92
N ASP A 178 -9.54 8.77 -6.73
CA ASP A 178 -10.14 10.08 -6.41
C ASP A 178 -11.37 9.87 -5.51
N TRP A 179 -11.49 10.66 -4.47
CA TRP A 179 -12.56 10.59 -3.49
C TRP A 179 -13.54 11.76 -3.57
N THR A 180 -13.29 12.72 -4.49
CA THR A 180 -14.13 13.94 -4.69
C THR A 180 -15.03 13.84 -5.91
#